data_e6d4b48d5394d6170f0117d4d0f8b528
#
_entry.id   e6d4b48d5394d6170f0117d4d0f8b528
#
_cell.length_a   1.000
_cell.length_b   1.000
_cell.length_c   1.000
_cell.angle_alpha   90.00
_cell.angle_beta   90.00
_cell.angle_gamma   90.00
#
_symmetry.space_group_name_H-M   'P 1'
#
loop_
_entity.id
_entity.type
_entity.pdbx_description
1 polymer ?
#
loop_
_entity_poly.entity_id
_entity_poly.type
_entity_poly.pdbx_seq_one_letter_code
_entity_poly.pdbx_strand_id
1 'polypeptide(L)'
;MPQQSKTRTARLEARITREGLAVVRRAAEIQGRSVSDFVVAAAQEAAGKAVSELEVIRLSVAAQEKFADLLLNPPPLAPSLKKAFERHRSLVRK
;
A
#
# COMPACT_ATOMS: atom_id res chain seq x y z
N MET A 1 7.72 -27.48 18.37
CA MET A 1 8.30 -26.16 18.22
C MET A 1 7.23 -25.09 18.27
N PRO A 2 7.27 -24.25 19.28
CA PRO A 2 6.21 -23.27 19.45
C PRO A 2 6.14 -22.21 18.35
N GLN A 3 7.25 -21.93 17.71
CA GLN A 3 7.28 -20.94 16.64
C GLN A 3 6.48 -21.36 15.42
N GLN A 4 6.31 -22.64 15.25
CA GLN A 4 5.63 -23.16 14.06
C GLN A 4 4.15 -22.83 14.02
N SER A 5 3.55 -22.59 15.16
CA SER A 5 2.15 -22.19 15.20
C SER A 5 1.92 -20.81 14.55
N LYS A 6 2.95 -19.96 14.55
CA LYS A 6 2.87 -18.62 13.97
C LYS A 6 3.28 -18.59 12.49
N THR A 7 4.02 -19.59 12.05
CA THR A 7 4.56 -19.63 10.70
C THR A 7 4.09 -20.88 9.96
N ARG A 8 2.78 -21.08 9.97
CA ARG A 8 2.20 -22.20 9.24
C ARG A 8 2.43 -22.00 7.76
N THR A 9 2.83 -23.09 7.10
CA THR A 9 3.02 -23.08 5.65
C THR A 9 1.80 -23.63 4.96
N ALA A 10 1.56 -23.14 3.77
CA ALA A 10 0.51 -23.65 2.89
C ALA A 10 1.13 -23.97 1.55
N ARG A 11 0.51 -24.87 0.84
CA ARG A 11 1.01 -25.29 -0.46
C ARG A 11 0.35 -24.47 -1.56
N LEU A 12 1.16 -23.98 -2.48
CA LEU A 12 0.69 -23.25 -3.65
C LEU A 12 1.09 -24.04 -4.90
N GLU A 13 0.14 -24.29 -5.78
CA GLU A 13 0.39 -24.97 -7.04
C GLU A 13 -0.07 -24.10 -8.20
N ALA A 14 0.70 -24.09 -9.26
CA ALA A 14 0.37 -23.34 -10.46
C ALA A 14 1.03 -24.00 -11.67
N ARG A 15 0.42 -23.81 -12.82
CA ARG A 15 0.96 -24.28 -14.08
C ARG A 15 1.62 -23.12 -14.79
N ILE A 16 2.70 -23.38 -15.48
CA ILE A 16 3.44 -22.37 -16.22
C ILE A 16 3.89 -22.98 -17.55
N THR A 17 4.08 -22.15 -18.56
CA THR A 17 4.58 -22.61 -19.85
C THR A 17 6.03 -23.04 -19.71
N ARG A 18 6.49 -23.86 -20.64
CA ARG A 18 7.89 -24.30 -20.64
C ARG A 18 8.83 -23.10 -20.77
N GLU A 19 8.50 -22.18 -21.65
CA GLU A 19 9.27 -20.96 -21.86
C GLU A 19 9.31 -20.11 -20.59
N GLY A 20 8.18 -19.97 -19.92
CA GLY A 20 8.11 -19.24 -18.66
C GLY A 20 8.94 -19.89 -17.56
N LEU A 21 8.90 -21.23 -17.50
CA LEU A 21 9.70 -21.94 -16.50
C LEU A 21 11.19 -21.77 -16.75
N ALA A 22 11.62 -21.76 -18.02
CA ALA A 22 13.03 -21.56 -18.34
C ALA A 22 13.51 -20.17 -17.86
N VAL A 23 12.67 -19.15 -18.05
CA VAL A 23 12.98 -17.80 -17.58
C VAL A 23 13.06 -17.75 -16.05
N VAL A 24 12.11 -18.40 -15.38
CA VAL A 24 12.09 -18.45 -13.90
C VAL A 24 13.34 -19.16 -13.38
N ARG A 25 13.72 -20.27 -13.99
CA ARG A 25 14.93 -20.99 -13.58
C ARG A 25 16.18 -20.14 -13.75
N ARG A 26 16.25 -19.41 -14.85
CA ARG A 26 17.39 -18.54 -15.12
C ARG A 26 17.46 -17.42 -14.07
N ALA A 27 16.34 -16.82 -13.76
CA ALA A 27 16.26 -15.76 -12.75
C ALA A 27 16.67 -16.27 -11.38
N ALA A 28 16.20 -17.46 -11.01
CA ALA A 28 16.58 -18.08 -9.74
C ALA A 28 18.08 -18.32 -9.66
N GLU A 29 18.69 -18.82 -10.73
CA GLU A 29 20.14 -19.01 -10.82
C GLU A 29 20.89 -17.70 -10.60
N ILE A 30 20.47 -16.65 -11.29
CA ILE A 30 21.10 -15.35 -11.19
C ILE A 30 21.09 -14.84 -9.76
N GLN A 31 20.02 -15.09 -9.04
CA GLN A 31 19.86 -14.67 -7.65
C GLN A 31 20.43 -15.66 -6.63
N GLY A 32 20.91 -16.81 -7.08
CA GLY A 32 21.43 -17.82 -6.18
C GLY A 32 20.38 -18.47 -5.31
N ARG A 33 19.17 -18.59 -5.81
CA ARG A 33 18.03 -19.17 -5.09
C ARG A 33 17.52 -20.42 -5.78
N SER A 34 16.80 -21.26 -5.03
CA SER A 34 16.06 -22.35 -5.65
C SER A 34 14.86 -21.76 -6.42
N VAL A 35 14.34 -22.52 -7.37
CA VAL A 35 13.15 -22.11 -8.13
C VAL A 35 11.98 -21.86 -7.19
N SER A 36 11.76 -22.76 -6.22
CA SER A 36 10.68 -22.63 -5.25
C SER A 36 10.81 -21.35 -4.44
N ASP A 37 11.99 -21.07 -3.92
CA ASP A 37 12.22 -19.86 -3.12
C ASP A 37 12.05 -18.60 -3.96
N PHE A 38 12.53 -18.63 -5.18
CA PHE A 38 12.36 -17.50 -6.09
C PHE A 38 10.89 -17.22 -6.37
N VAL A 39 10.11 -18.27 -6.69
CA VAL A 39 8.70 -18.13 -7.03
C VAL A 39 7.89 -17.64 -5.83
N VAL A 40 8.13 -18.19 -4.65
CA VAL A 40 7.43 -17.78 -3.44
C VAL A 40 7.71 -16.31 -3.14
N ALA A 41 8.96 -15.90 -3.18
CA ALA A 41 9.33 -14.52 -2.91
C ALA A 41 8.72 -13.57 -3.95
N ALA A 42 8.78 -13.93 -5.23
CA ALA A 42 8.22 -13.14 -6.30
C ALA A 42 6.71 -12.99 -6.17
N ALA A 43 6.02 -14.08 -5.85
CA ALA A 43 4.56 -14.07 -5.68
C ALA A 43 4.15 -13.20 -4.48
N GLN A 44 4.87 -13.32 -3.36
CA GLN A 44 4.58 -12.51 -2.18
C GLN A 44 4.82 -11.03 -2.44
N GLU A 45 5.89 -10.71 -3.15
CA GLU A 45 6.20 -9.33 -3.52
C GLU A 45 5.12 -8.75 -4.44
N ALA A 46 4.73 -9.50 -5.47
CA ALA A 46 3.70 -9.07 -6.40
C ALA A 46 2.35 -8.91 -5.71
N ALA A 47 2.01 -9.83 -4.82
CA ALA A 47 0.76 -9.77 -4.06
C ALA A 47 0.74 -8.56 -3.12
N GLY A 48 1.83 -8.33 -2.41
CA GLY A 48 1.95 -7.20 -1.52
C GLY A 48 1.80 -5.88 -2.25
N LYS A 49 2.43 -5.79 -3.42
CA LYS A 49 2.33 -4.59 -4.25
C LYS A 49 0.89 -4.35 -4.74
N ALA A 50 0.21 -5.41 -5.18
CA ALA A 50 -1.17 -5.30 -5.65
C ALA A 50 -2.10 -4.84 -4.53
N VAL A 51 -1.94 -5.39 -3.33
CA VAL A 51 -2.74 -4.98 -2.17
C VAL A 51 -2.46 -3.53 -1.80
N SER A 52 -1.18 -3.13 -1.79
CA SER A 52 -0.79 -1.76 -1.47
C SER A 52 -1.36 -0.76 -2.47
N GLU A 53 -1.35 -1.09 -3.75
CA GLU A 53 -1.92 -0.23 -4.78
C GLU A 53 -3.42 -0.02 -4.57
N LEU A 54 -4.14 -1.07 -4.21
CA LEU A 54 -5.57 -0.98 -3.92
C LEU A 54 -5.83 -0.11 -2.70
N GLU A 55 -5.02 -0.27 -1.65
CA GLU A 55 -5.15 0.55 -0.45
C GLU A 55 -4.91 2.03 -0.73
N VAL A 56 -3.91 2.35 -1.55
CA VAL A 56 -3.64 3.73 -1.95
C VAL A 56 -4.84 4.32 -2.70
N ILE A 57 -5.44 3.56 -3.60
CA ILE A 57 -6.62 4.01 -4.34
C ILE A 57 -7.79 4.28 -3.39
N ARG A 58 -8.04 3.37 -2.45
CA ARG A 58 -9.12 3.53 -1.46
C ARG A 58 -8.92 4.77 -0.60
N LEU A 59 -7.69 4.99 -0.14
CA LEU A 59 -7.37 6.15 0.66
C LEU A 59 -7.53 7.44 -0.14
N SER A 60 -7.17 7.43 -1.42
CA SER A 60 -7.34 8.59 -2.29
C SER A 60 -8.81 8.94 -2.47
N VAL A 61 -9.66 7.94 -2.72
CA VAL A 61 -11.11 8.15 -2.87
C VAL A 61 -11.70 8.69 -1.57
N ALA A 62 -11.35 8.07 -0.45
CA ALA A 62 -11.83 8.51 0.87
C ALA A 62 -11.40 9.94 1.17
N ALA A 63 -10.16 10.29 0.82
CA ALA A 63 -9.63 11.64 1.02
C ALA A 63 -10.39 12.65 0.16
N GLN A 64 -10.71 12.30 -1.08
CA GLN A 64 -11.46 13.17 -1.97
C GLN A 64 -12.87 13.38 -1.47
N GLU A 65 -13.53 12.34 -0.98
CA GLU A 65 -14.87 12.44 -0.41
C GLU A 65 -14.88 13.34 0.81
N LYS A 66 -13.90 13.17 1.68
CA LYS A 66 -13.77 14.00 2.87
C LYS A 66 -13.51 15.46 2.51
N PHE A 67 -12.68 15.70 1.52
CA PHE A 67 -12.39 17.05 1.04
C PHE A 67 -13.65 17.72 0.50
N ALA A 68 -14.42 17.00 -0.32
CA ALA A 68 -15.67 17.51 -0.86
C ALA A 68 -16.65 17.85 0.26
N ASP A 69 -16.75 16.97 1.27
CA ASP A 69 -17.62 17.20 2.41
C ASP A 69 -17.23 18.45 3.18
N LEU A 70 -15.92 18.69 3.37
CA LEU A 70 -15.42 19.87 4.04
C LEU A 70 -15.73 21.16 3.26
N LEU A 71 -15.76 21.09 1.93
CA LEU A 71 -16.12 22.23 1.10
C LEU A 71 -17.61 22.54 1.16
N LEU A 72 -18.45 21.49 1.20
CA LEU A 72 -19.90 21.64 1.23
C LEU A 72 -20.43 21.94 2.62
N ASN A 73 -19.81 21.36 3.65
CA ASN A 73 -20.26 21.46 5.04
C ASN A 73 -19.04 21.69 5.94
N PRO A 74 -18.42 22.87 5.88
CA PRO A 74 -17.22 23.09 6.68
C PRO A 74 -17.54 23.06 8.17
N PRO A 75 -16.71 22.38 8.99
CA PRO A 75 -16.91 22.38 10.43
C PRO A 75 -16.60 23.74 11.01
N PRO A 76 -17.22 24.10 12.17
CA PRO A 76 -16.90 25.35 12.82
C PRO A 76 -15.44 25.35 13.30
N LEU A 77 -14.81 26.50 13.19
CA LEU A 77 -13.42 26.63 13.63
C LEU A 77 -13.34 26.64 15.16
N ALA A 78 -12.31 26.01 15.70
CA ALA A 78 -12.03 26.10 17.11
C ALA A 78 -11.73 27.56 17.48
N PRO A 79 -12.09 28.00 18.68
CA PRO A 79 -11.88 29.41 19.06
C PRO A 79 -10.44 29.86 18.91
N SER A 80 -9.47 29.02 19.27
CA SER A 80 -8.07 29.35 19.14
C SER A 80 -7.64 29.57 17.69
N LEU A 81 -8.14 28.71 16.82
CA LEU A 81 -7.84 28.78 15.40
C LEU A 81 -8.51 29.99 14.75
N LYS A 82 -9.72 30.29 15.18
CA LYS A 82 -10.44 31.45 14.71
C LYS A 82 -9.67 32.73 15.04
N LYS A 83 -9.17 32.81 16.25
CA LYS A 83 -8.36 33.95 16.66
C LYS A 83 -7.07 34.07 15.83
N ALA A 84 -6.46 32.94 15.53
CA ALA A 84 -5.25 32.92 14.70
C ALA A 84 -5.53 33.47 13.30
N PHE A 85 -6.64 33.09 12.70
CA PHE A 85 -7.04 33.59 11.39
C PHE A 85 -7.36 35.07 11.42
N GLU A 86 -8.05 35.51 12.44
CA GLU A 86 -8.36 36.93 12.60
C GLU A 86 -7.09 37.77 12.74
N ARG A 87 -6.13 37.29 13.53
CA ARG A 87 -4.85 37.94 13.71
C ARG A 87 -4.07 38.04 12.41
N HIS A 88 -4.04 36.94 11.66
CA HIS A 88 -3.36 36.89 10.36
C HIS A 88 -4.01 37.87 9.38
N ARG A 89 -5.33 37.87 9.33
CA ARG A 89 -6.06 38.77 8.45
C ARG A 89 -5.76 40.24 8.78
N SER A 90 -5.71 40.56 10.05
CA SER A 90 -5.38 41.92 10.51
C SER A 90 -3.98 42.35 10.06
N LEU A 91 -3.01 41.44 10.11
CA LEU A 91 -1.64 41.72 9.67
C LEU A 91 -1.56 41.92 8.16
N VAL A 92 -2.29 41.14 7.42
CA VAL A 92 -2.25 41.17 5.94
C VAL A 92 -2.90 42.47 5.42
N ARG A 93 -3.90 42.98 6.10
CA ARG A 93 -4.61 44.17 5.65
C ARG A 93 -3.76 45.44 5.75
N LYS A 94 -2.71 45.41 6.52
CA LYS A 94 -1.81 46.54 6.60
C LYS A 94 -0.85 46.54 5.42
#